data_4840351e4c9970e1b8d0c985cba4da8a
#
_entry.id   4840351e4c9970e1b8d0c985cba4da8a
#
_cell.length_a   1.000
_cell.length_b   1.000
_cell.length_c   1.000
_cell.angle_alpha   90.00
_cell.angle_beta   90.00
_cell.angle_gamma   90.00
#
_symmetry.space_group_name_H-M   'P 1'
#
loop_
_entity.id
_entity.type
_entity.pdbx_description
1 polymer ?
#
loop_
_entity_poly.entity_id
_entity_poly.type
_entity_poly.pdbx_seq_one_letter_code
_entity_poly.pdbx_strand_id
1 'polypeptide(L)'
;MLLNLVRKELKVKYTGSVLGAVWSLLNPVVFLAVFSFVATVLGGAAQDYPVFLLAGLLPWNLFSVSLSQGAVSVIMNANLVKKVYFPREILPLATIGVALVDFVLQSAVFLLFIALRAALFPGFALVLRTIWLYPIAFVALLLFTVAVTFWVSSMNVRYRDLTHLIGLALLVWFWLTPIVYAIGVVHAKVVLHSHPMLLWRVYLLNPMAWIVSGFQTALYHSSDAHDVLIPLSAGKLAAGLGVVAAASGLLLYGTWRVFFGLSGDFAEEL
;
A
#
# COMPACT_ATOMS: atom_id res chain seq x y z
N MET A 1 -2.18 12.53 22.08
CA MET A 1 -3.09 11.36 22.23
C MET A 1 -2.80 10.29 21.17
N LEU A 2 -2.81 10.60 19.88
CA LEU A 2 -2.54 9.65 18.78
C LEU A 2 -1.23 8.87 18.97
N LEU A 3 -0.09 9.55 19.19
CA LEU A 3 1.21 8.89 19.39
C LEU A 3 1.24 7.92 20.57
N ASN A 4 0.53 8.23 21.64
CA ASN A 4 0.44 7.33 22.79
C ASN A 4 -0.38 6.08 22.47
N LEU A 5 -1.42 6.21 21.64
CA LEU A 5 -2.20 5.07 21.18
C LEU A 5 -1.37 4.20 20.21
N VAL A 6 -0.68 4.80 19.26
CA VAL A 6 0.25 4.07 18.36
C VAL A 6 1.31 3.31 19.17
N ARG A 7 1.93 3.95 20.17
CA ARG A 7 2.92 3.29 21.04
C ARG A 7 2.31 2.12 21.82
N LYS A 8 1.08 2.30 22.34
CA LYS A 8 0.33 1.24 23.04
C LYS A 8 0.09 0.06 22.09
N GLU A 9 -0.44 0.31 20.90
CA GLU A 9 -0.75 -0.74 19.91
C GLU A 9 0.53 -1.46 19.45
N LEU A 10 1.63 -0.75 19.21
CA LEU A 10 2.93 -1.35 18.90
C LEU A 10 3.43 -2.22 20.06
N LYS A 11 3.30 -1.75 21.29
CA LYS A 11 3.69 -2.53 22.48
C LYS A 11 2.86 -3.80 22.58
N VAL A 12 1.55 -3.71 22.42
CA VAL A 12 0.64 -4.86 22.45
C VAL A 12 1.00 -5.85 21.32
N LYS A 13 1.24 -5.36 20.10
CA LYS A 13 1.60 -6.18 18.93
C LYS A 13 2.84 -7.05 19.17
N TYR A 14 3.83 -6.52 19.88
CA TYR A 14 5.12 -7.20 20.08
C TYR A 14 5.32 -7.75 21.50
N THR A 15 4.41 -7.50 22.45
CA THR A 15 4.51 -8.05 23.81
C THR A 15 4.36 -9.56 23.79
N GLY A 16 5.30 -10.26 24.42
CA GLY A 16 5.34 -11.73 24.44
C GLY A 16 5.88 -12.40 23.17
N SER A 17 6.31 -11.60 22.18
CA SER A 17 6.89 -12.13 20.94
C SER A 17 8.39 -12.34 21.07
N VAL A 18 8.87 -13.54 20.72
CA VAL A 18 10.31 -13.87 20.73
C VAL A 18 11.08 -13.08 19.66
N LEU A 19 10.47 -12.87 18.49
CA LEU A 19 11.09 -12.18 17.35
C LEU A 19 10.75 -10.69 17.28
N GLY A 20 9.79 -10.22 18.10
CA GLY A 20 9.41 -8.81 18.13
C GLY A 20 9.10 -8.24 16.75
N ALA A 21 9.72 -7.11 16.42
CA ALA A 21 9.54 -6.41 15.15
C ALA A 21 10.05 -7.18 13.91
N VAL A 22 10.84 -8.24 14.08
CA VAL A 22 11.32 -9.06 12.95
C VAL A 22 10.17 -9.75 12.24
N TRP A 23 9.06 -10.05 12.92
CA TRP A 23 7.86 -10.58 12.29
C TRP A 23 7.29 -9.69 11.18
N SER A 24 7.40 -8.37 11.33
CA SER A 24 6.93 -7.45 10.28
C SER A 24 7.74 -7.53 8.99
N LEU A 25 9.02 -7.99 9.09
CA LEU A 25 9.89 -8.21 7.94
C LEU A 25 9.69 -9.59 7.31
N LEU A 26 9.19 -10.56 8.06
CA LEU A 26 9.08 -11.94 7.58
C LEU A 26 8.08 -12.06 6.43
N ASN A 27 6.95 -11.36 6.51
CA ASN A 27 5.91 -11.41 5.48
C ASN A 27 6.43 -10.96 4.09
N PRO A 28 7.06 -9.78 3.90
CA PRO A 28 7.71 -9.41 2.65
C PRO A 28 8.77 -10.41 2.18
N VAL A 29 9.57 -10.98 3.11
CA VAL A 29 10.63 -11.94 2.78
C VAL A 29 10.03 -13.25 2.24
N VAL A 30 8.95 -13.74 2.84
CA VAL A 30 8.26 -14.96 2.36
C VAL A 30 7.66 -14.70 0.96
N PHE A 31 6.98 -13.58 0.75
CA PHE A 31 6.48 -13.21 -0.57
C PHE A 31 7.61 -13.11 -1.60
N LEU A 32 8.72 -12.47 -1.22
CA LEU A 32 9.91 -12.37 -2.06
C LEU A 32 10.42 -13.76 -2.46
N ALA A 33 10.59 -14.68 -1.50
CA ALA A 33 11.10 -16.02 -1.75
C ALA A 33 10.18 -16.79 -2.69
N VAL A 34 8.86 -16.80 -2.41
CA VAL A 34 7.87 -17.52 -3.21
C VAL A 34 7.79 -16.98 -4.63
N PHE A 35 7.61 -15.67 -4.80
CA PHE A 35 7.46 -15.10 -6.13
C PHE A 35 8.75 -15.09 -6.94
N SER A 36 9.91 -14.94 -6.30
CA SER A 36 11.20 -15.08 -6.99
C SER A 36 11.41 -16.51 -7.48
N PHE A 37 11.06 -17.51 -6.68
CA PHE A 37 11.10 -18.91 -7.08
C PHE A 37 10.16 -19.15 -8.27
N VAL A 38 8.91 -18.74 -8.18
CA VAL A 38 7.92 -18.88 -9.27
C VAL A 38 8.40 -18.20 -10.56
N ALA A 39 8.91 -16.98 -10.46
CA ALA A 39 9.42 -16.24 -11.60
C ALA A 39 10.63 -16.92 -12.26
N THR A 40 11.52 -17.52 -11.46
CA THR A 40 12.67 -18.29 -11.95
C THR A 40 12.23 -19.56 -12.68
N VAL A 41 11.28 -20.31 -12.11
CA VAL A 41 10.75 -21.55 -12.70
C VAL A 41 10.01 -21.29 -14.00
N LEU A 42 9.24 -20.20 -14.07
CA LEU A 42 8.48 -19.85 -15.28
C LEU A 42 9.36 -19.21 -16.39
N GLY A 43 10.65 -18.99 -16.14
CA GLY A 43 11.59 -18.46 -17.14
C GLY A 43 11.35 -16.99 -17.55
N GLY A 44 10.57 -16.26 -16.77
CA GLY A 44 10.17 -14.87 -17.06
C GLY A 44 10.66 -13.83 -16.05
N ALA A 45 11.65 -14.18 -15.22
CA ALA A 45 12.19 -13.24 -14.25
C ALA A 45 12.98 -12.13 -14.95
N ALA A 46 12.49 -10.89 -14.86
CA ALA A 46 13.25 -9.71 -15.22
C ALA A 46 14.50 -9.61 -14.34
N GLN A 47 15.55 -8.99 -14.88
CA GLN A 47 16.75 -8.72 -14.11
C GLN A 47 16.38 -7.96 -12.84
N ASP A 48 16.89 -8.39 -11.67
CA ASP A 48 16.57 -7.80 -10.37
C ASP A 48 15.09 -7.82 -9.96
N TYR A 49 14.32 -8.81 -10.43
CA TYR A 49 12.93 -9.04 -10.06
C TYR A 49 12.62 -8.90 -8.54
N PRO A 50 13.49 -9.34 -7.61
CA PRO A 50 13.29 -9.10 -6.18
C PRO A 50 13.13 -7.63 -5.81
N VAL A 51 13.90 -6.73 -6.43
CA VAL A 51 13.81 -5.28 -6.19
C VAL A 51 12.48 -4.74 -6.70
N PHE A 52 12.09 -5.14 -7.90
CA PHE A 52 10.81 -4.77 -8.51
C PHE A 52 9.63 -5.20 -7.63
N LEU A 53 9.63 -6.45 -7.19
CA LEU A 53 8.57 -7.02 -6.37
C LEU A 53 8.44 -6.32 -5.02
N LEU A 54 9.57 -6.13 -4.30
CA LEU A 54 9.55 -5.44 -3.00
C LEU A 54 9.11 -3.99 -3.12
N ALA A 55 9.53 -3.28 -4.16
CA ALA A 55 9.09 -1.91 -4.42
C ALA A 55 7.56 -1.80 -4.55
N GLY A 56 6.90 -2.84 -5.05
CA GLY A 56 5.43 -2.89 -5.14
C GLY A 56 4.75 -3.43 -3.88
N LEU A 57 5.37 -4.42 -3.20
CA LEU A 57 4.78 -5.04 -2.00
C LEU A 57 4.74 -4.10 -0.79
N LEU A 58 5.75 -3.25 -0.62
CA LEU A 58 5.83 -2.35 0.53
C LEU A 58 4.62 -1.39 0.61
N PRO A 59 4.30 -0.60 -0.43
CA PRO A 59 3.12 0.27 -0.43
C PRO A 59 1.81 -0.53 -0.32
N TRP A 60 1.74 -1.71 -0.93
CA TRP A 60 0.58 -2.58 -0.80
C TRP A 60 0.38 -3.07 0.64
N ASN A 61 1.44 -3.48 1.34
CA ASN A 61 1.36 -3.90 2.73
C ASN A 61 0.86 -2.78 3.65
N LEU A 62 1.40 -1.56 3.47
CA LEU A 62 0.90 -0.39 4.22
C LEU A 62 -0.60 -0.19 4.00
N PHE A 63 -1.06 -0.21 2.75
CA PHE A 63 -2.47 -0.03 2.40
C PHE A 63 -3.35 -1.14 2.97
N SER A 64 -3.03 -2.41 2.68
CA SER A 64 -3.86 -3.57 3.04
C SER A 64 -3.96 -3.79 4.55
N VAL A 65 -2.84 -3.63 5.28
CA VAL A 65 -2.82 -3.73 6.75
C VAL A 65 -3.60 -2.58 7.38
N SER A 66 -3.39 -1.34 6.91
CA SER A 66 -4.14 -0.17 7.40
C SER A 66 -5.64 -0.34 7.21
N LEU A 67 -6.06 -0.83 6.04
CA LEU A 67 -7.47 -1.02 5.72
C LEU A 67 -8.10 -2.13 6.58
N SER A 68 -7.43 -3.29 6.68
CA SER A 68 -7.93 -4.43 7.44
C SER A 68 -8.03 -4.14 8.94
N GLN A 69 -6.99 -3.55 9.54
CA GLN A 69 -6.96 -3.21 10.96
C GLN A 69 -7.82 -1.98 11.27
N GLY A 70 -7.82 -0.99 10.37
CA GLY A 70 -8.62 0.22 10.49
C GLY A 70 -10.12 -0.08 10.44
N ALA A 71 -10.55 -1.03 9.62
CA ALA A 71 -11.93 -1.45 9.53
C ALA A 71 -12.52 -1.87 10.88
N VAL A 72 -11.77 -2.63 11.67
CA VAL A 72 -12.22 -3.16 12.97
C VAL A 72 -11.84 -2.27 14.14
N SER A 73 -11.08 -1.20 13.92
CA SER A 73 -10.47 -0.38 14.98
C SER A 73 -11.46 0.20 15.97
N VAL A 74 -12.63 0.67 15.51
CA VAL A 74 -13.67 1.24 16.36
C VAL A 74 -14.38 0.14 17.18
N ILE A 75 -14.70 -0.98 16.54
CA ILE A 75 -15.38 -2.13 17.16
C ILE A 75 -14.51 -2.74 18.28
N MET A 76 -13.22 -2.96 17.97
CA MET A 76 -12.27 -3.54 18.93
C MET A 76 -12.03 -2.64 20.15
N ASN A 77 -12.27 -1.34 20.03
CA ASN A 77 -12.15 -0.37 21.10
C ASN A 77 -13.51 0.10 21.65
N ALA A 78 -14.59 -0.70 21.49
CA ALA A 78 -15.94 -0.35 21.91
C ALA A 78 -16.04 0.11 23.39
N ASN A 79 -15.31 -0.56 24.30
CA ASN A 79 -15.25 -0.16 25.72
C ASN A 79 -14.68 1.25 25.93
N LEU A 80 -13.72 1.66 25.09
CA LEU A 80 -13.15 3.00 25.14
C LEU A 80 -14.14 4.02 24.58
N VAL A 81 -14.79 3.70 23.44
CA VAL A 81 -15.78 4.54 22.76
C VAL A 81 -16.99 4.83 23.67
N LYS A 82 -17.44 3.84 24.45
CA LYS A 82 -18.59 3.95 25.38
C LYS A 82 -18.29 4.68 26.69
N LYS A 83 -17.06 4.58 27.19
CA LYS A 83 -16.73 5.04 28.56
C LYS A 83 -15.97 6.37 28.62
N VAL A 84 -15.31 6.77 27.53
CA VAL A 84 -14.43 7.95 27.51
C VAL A 84 -14.81 8.85 26.35
N TYR A 85 -14.96 10.15 26.65
CA TYR A 85 -15.15 11.16 25.61
C TYR A 85 -13.79 11.51 24.98
N PHE A 86 -13.59 11.12 23.71
CA PHE A 86 -12.41 11.44 22.93
C PHE A 86 -12.72 11.47 21.41
N PRO A 87 -11.89 12.11 20.59
CA PRO A 87 -12.05 12.09 19.13
C PRO A 87 -11.89 10.68 18.57
N ARG A 88 -12.96 10.10 18.02
CA ARG A 88 -13.02 8.69 17.60
C ARG A 88 -12.20 8.37 16.37
N GLU A 89 -11.90 9.41 15.56
CA GLU A 89 -11.02 9.35 14.40
C GLU A 89 -9.58 8.92 14.74
N ILE A 90 -9.18 9.07 16.00
CA ILE A 90 -7.85 8.64 16.47
C ILE A 90 -7.69 7.11 16.37
N LEU A 91 -8.78 6.33 16.42
CA LEU A 91 -8.71 4.87 16.37
C LEU A 91 -8.22 4.35 15.00
N PRO A 92 -8.87 4.68 13.87
CA PRO A 92 -8.35 4.27 12.56
C PRO A 92 -7.00 4.93 12.24
N LEU A 93 -6.73 6.16 12.70
CA LEU A 93 -5.42 6.79 12.51
C LEU A 93 -4.30 6.07 13.27
N ALA A 94 -4.60 5.51 14.45
CA ALA A 94 -3.62 4.75 15.21
C ALA A 94 -3.22 3.45 14.50
N THR A 95 -4.15 2.75 13.88
CA THR A 95 -3.84 1.54 13.09
C THR A 95 -3.00 1.86 11.87
N ILE A 96 -3.31 2.97 11.16
CA ILE A 96 -2.48 3.47 10.07
C ILE A 96 -1.08 3.84 10.58
N GLY A 97 -0.99 4.48 11.77
CA GLY A 97 0.29 4.81 12.41
C GLY A 97 1.16 3.60 12.71
N VAL A 98 0.56 2.48 13.16
CA VAL A 98 1.26 1.21 13.37
C VAL A 98 1.77 0.64 12.04
N ALA A 99 0.90 0.59 11.02
CA ALA A 99 1.28 0.12 9.68
C ALA A 99 2.37 1.00 9.05
N LEU A 100 2.36 2.30 9.33
CA LEU A 100 3.39 3.24 8.88
C LEU A 100 4.75 2.95 9.52
N VAL A 101 4.79 2.60 10.80
CA VAL A 101 6.04 2.18 11.47
C VAL A 101 6.60 0.93 10.80
N ASP A 102 5.76 -0.07 10.53
CA ASP A 102 6.18 -1.28 9.81
C ASP A 102 6.71 -0.94 8.40
N PHE A 103 6.02 -0.06 7.68
CA PHE A 103 6.44 0.39 6.35
C PHE A 103 7.80 1.09 6.39
N VAL A 104 8.04 1.96 7.37
CA VAL A 104 9.34 2.65 7.53
C VAL A 104 10.46 1.65 7.83
N LEU A 105 10.23 0.69 8.73
CA LEU A 105 11.19 -0.36 9.03
C LEU A 105 11.51 -1.22 7.80
N GLN A 106 10.48 -1.69 7.09
CA GLN A 106 10.63 -2.49 5.88
C GLN A 106 11.33 -1.69 4.77
N SER A 107 10.97 -0.41 4.58
CA SER A 107 11.61 0.48 3.61
C SER A 107 13.08 0.73 3.95
N ALA A 108 13.43 0.92 5.23
CA ALA A 108 14.81 1.11 5.65
C ALA A 108 15.67 -0.14 5.34
N VAL A 109 15.17 -1.35 5.63
CA VAL A 109 15.86 -2.60 5.31
C VAL A 109 15.99 -2.78 3.79
N PHE A 110 14.94 -2.43 3.04
CA PHE A 110 14.95 -2.53 1.59
C PHE A 110 15.94 -1.55 0.94
N LEU A 111 15.97 -0.30 1.40
CA LEU A 111 16.92 0.70 0.92
C LEU A 111 18.37 0.31 1.28
N LEU A 112 18.59 -0.26 2.47
CA LEU A 112 19.90 -0.81 2.85
C LEU A 112 20.30 -1.97 1.92
N PHE A 113 19.37 -2.87 1.60
CA PHE A 113 19.60 -3.96 0.64
C PHE A 113 20.00 -3.44 -0.74
N ILE A 114 19.28 -2.42 -1.27
CA ILE A 114 19.61 -1.77 -2.54
C ILE A 114 21.00 -1.11 -2.48
N ALA A 115 21.32 -0.41 -1.41
CA ALA A 115 22.61 0.25 -1.24
C ALA A 115 23.77 -0.74 -1.19
N LEU A 116 23.63 -1.83 -0.43
CA LEU A 116 24.63 -2.91 -0.36
C LEU A 116 24.82 -3.58 -1.73
N ARG A 117 23.73 -3.85 -2.44
CA ARG A 117 23.79 -4.44 -3.77
C ARG A 117 24.51 -3.53 -4.76
N ALA A 118 24.23 -2.23 -4.73
CA ALA A 118 24.93 -1.25 -5.56
C ALA A 118 26.43 -1.14 -5.25
N ALA A 119 26.80 -1.29 -3.98
CA ALA A 119 28.21 -1.24 -3.55
C ALA A 119 28.98 -2.52 -3.91
N LEU A 120 28.34 -3.69 -3.87
CA LEU A 120 28.99 -4.99 -4.06
C LEU A 120 28.98 -5.47 -5.53
N PHE A 121 28.03 -5.00 -6.33
CA PHE A 121 27.86 -5.45 -7.72
C PHE A 121 27.94 -4.26 -8.69
N PRO A 122 29.08 -4.08 -9.41
CA PRO A 122 29.33 -2.90 -10.27
C PRO A 122 28.34 -2.71 -11.42
N GLY A 123 27.53 -3.70 -11.78
CA GLY A 123 26.50 -3.61 -12.82
C GLY A 123 25.13 -3.08 -12.34
N PHE A 124 24.97 -2.89 -11.04
CA PHE A 124 23.71 -2.39 -10.48
C PHE A 124 23.74 -0.86 -10.39
N ALA A 125 23.03 -0.19 -11.31
CA ALA A 125 22.91 1.27 -11.28
C ALA A 125 21.85 1.71 -10.28
N LEU A 126 22.25 2.50 -9.28
CA LEU A 126 21.30 3.17 -8.37
C LEU A 126 20.52 4.22 -9.16
N VAL A 127 19.19 4.08 -9.23
CA VAL A 127 18.35 5.00 -10.00
C VAL A 127 18.08 6.27 -9.23
N LEU A 128 19.08 7.12 -9.10
CA LEU A 128 18.90 8.44 -8.49
C LEU A 128 18.04 9.38 -9.36
N ARG A 129 17.93 9.10 -10.67
CA ARG A 129 17.22 9.98 -11.62
C ARG A 129 15.72 10.03 -11.40
N THR A 130 15.10 8.96 -10.92
CA THR A 130 13.64 8.84 -10.71
C THR A 130 13.23 8.77 -9.25
N ILE A 131 14.18 8.84 -8.31
CA ILE A 131 13.91 8.73 -6.86
C ILE A 131 12.97 9.82 -6.33
N TRP A 132 12.89 10.95 -7.03
CA TRP A 132 11.97 12.04 -6.68
C TRP A 132 10.49 11.65 -6.83
N LEU A 133 10.18 10.57 -7.55
CA LEU A 133 8.83 10.00 -7.60
C LEU A 133 8.42 9.35 -6.27
N TYR A 134 9.37 8.86 -5.48
CA TYR A 134 9.10 8.19 -4.20
C TYR A 134 8.26 9.05 -3.25
N PRO A 135 8.64 10.29 -2.90
CA PRO A 135 7.84 11.12 -2.01
C PRO A 135 6.46 11.46 -2.59
N ILE A 136 6.33 11.63 -3.90
CA ILE A 136 5.03 11.90 -4.54
C ILE A 136 4.12 10.68 -4.42
N ALA A 137 4.63 9.50 -4.74
CA ALA A 137 3.90 8.25 -4.60
C ALA A 137 3.52 7.97 -3.13
N PHE A 138 4.42 8.31 -2.19
CA PHE A 138 4.15 8.14 -0.76
C PHE A 138 3.03 9.06 -0.25
N VAL A 139 3.00 10.31 -0.68
CA VAL A 139 1.90 11.24 -0.34
C VAL A 139 0.58 10.73 -0.91
N ALA A 140 0.56 10.31 -2.17
CA ALA A 140 -0.63 9.72 -2.81
C ALA A 140 -1.11 8.46 -2.05
N LEU A 141 -0.17 7.58 -1.66
CA LEU A 141 -0.45 6.38 -0.86
C LEU A 141 -1.10 6.73 0.48
N LEU A 142 -0.51 7.68 1.23
CA LEU A 142 -1.04 8.07 2.54
C LEU A 142 -2.44 8.66 2.43
N LEU A 143 -2.65 9.61 1.52
CA LEU A 143 -3.96 10.24 1.34
C LEU A 143 -5.03 9.20 0.97
N PHE A 144 -4.71 8.31 0.05
CA PHE A 144 -5.61 7.26 -0.38
C PHE A 144 -5.91 6.26 0.76
N THR A 145 -4.88 5.81 1.46
CA THR A 145 -5.01 4.88 2.59
C THR A 145 -5.88 5.46 3.69
N VAL A 146 -5.62 6.70 4.11
CA VAL A 146 -6.42 7.36 5.15
C VAL A 146 -7.87 7.52 4.71
N ALA A 147 -8.11 7.97 3.47
CA ALA A 147 -9.45 8.17 2.93
C ALA A 147 -10.29 6.90 2.95
N VAL A 148 -9.73 5.80 2.41
CA VAL A 148 -10.45 4.52 2.33
C VAL A 148 -10.63 3.90 3.72
N THR A 149 -9.62 4.02 4.59
CA THR A 149 -9.69 3.48 5.96
C THR A 149 -10.77 4.19 6.79
N PHE A 150 -10.91 5.51 6.68
CA PHE A 150 -12.00 6.24 7.35
C PHE A 150 -13.37 5.78 6.88
N TRP A 151 -13.54 5.66 5.56
CA TRP A 151 -14.81 5.19 5.00
C TRP A 151 -15.17 3.79 5.50
N VAL A 152 -14.23 2.86 5.38
CA VAL A 152 -14.46 1.46 5.77
C VAL A 152 -14.68 1.34 7.29
N SER A 153 -13.90 2.05 8.10
CA SER A 153 -14.03 2.04 9.56
C SER A 153 -15.42 2.52 10.00
N SER A 154 -15.95 3.59 9.39
CA SER A 154 -17.28 4.11 9.71
C SER A 154 -18.40 3.15 9.29
N MET A 155 -18.26 2.53 8.11
CA MET A 155 -19.26 1.59 7.59
C MET A 155 -19.27 0.27 8.38
N ASN A 156 -18.10 -0.20 8.84
CA ASN A 156 -17.98 -1.47 9.56
C ASN A 156 -18.64 -1.45 10.94
N VAL A 157 -18.80 -0.30 11.58
CA VAL A 157 -19.59 -0.18 12.82
C VAL A 157 -21.04 -0.57 12.58
N ARG A 158 -21.60 -0.14 11.44
CA ARG A 158 -23.00 -0.40 11.08
C ARG A 158 -23.19 -1.77 10.41
N TYR A 159 -22.24 -2.18 9.56
CA TYR A 159 -22.31 -3.40 8.75
C TYR A 159 -21.11 -4.31 9.07
N ARG A 160 -21.23 -5.16 10.08
CA ARG A 160 -20.15 -6.01 10.62
C ARG A 160 -19.59 -7.01 9.59
N ASP A 161 -20.39 -7.40 8.61
CA ASP A 161 -19.97 -8.31 7.51
C ASP A 161 -18.95 -7.67 6.56
N LEU A 162 -18.79 -6.34 6.63
CA LEU A 162 -17.84 -5.61 5.79
C LEU A 162 -16.40 -6.11 6.01
N THR A 163 -16.07 -6.59 7.20
CA THR A 163 -14.75 -7.16 7.50
C THR A 163 -14.40 -8.33 6.57
N HIS A 164 -15.35 -9.22 6.31
CA HIS A 164 -15.14 -10.35 5.40
C HIS A 164 -15.06 -9.90 3.95
N LEU A 165 -15.89 -8.93 3.56
CA LEU A 165 -15.87 -8.36 2.21
C LEU A 165 -14.55 -7.65 1.92
N ILE A 166 -13.95 -6.95 2.90
CA ILE A 166 -12.65 -6.30 2.77
C ILE A 166 -11.56 -7.33 2.48
N GLY A 167 -11.55 -8.46 3.20
CA GLY A 167 -10.57 -9.53 2.96
C GLY A 167 -10.62 -10.05 1.52
N LEU A 168 -11.82 -10.30 1.01
CA LEU A 168 -12.02 -10.74 -0.39
C LEU A 168 -11.66 -9.62 -1.38
N ALA A 169 -12.09 -8.39 -1.11
CA ALA A 169 -11.78 -7.24 -1.97
C ALA A 169 -10.26 -7.00 -2.06
N LEU A 170 -9.53 -7.07 -0.96
CA LEU A 170 -8.07 -6.94 -0.94
C LEU A 170 -7.38 -8.06 -1.71
N LEU A 171 -7.87 -9.29 -1.62
CA LEU A 171 -7.35 -10.42 -2.40
C LEU A 171 -7.46 -10.15 -3.91
N VAL A 172 -8.64 -9.76 -4.38
CA VAL A 172 -8.88 -9.44 -5.79
C VAL A 172 -8.08 -8.21 -6.20
N TRP A 173 -8.06 -7.16 -5.37
CA TRP A 173 -7.37 -5.91 -5.66
C TRP A 173 -5.86 -6.08 -5.75
N PHE A 174 -5.26 -6.99 -4.95
CA PHE A 174 -3.86 -7.36 -5.06
C PHE A 174 -3.51 -7.80 -6.48
N TRP A 175 -4.30 -8.71 -7.05
CA TRP A 175 -4.08 -9.22 -8.41
C TRP A 175 -4.42 -8.20 -9.51
N LEU A 176 -5.30 -7.26 -9.24
CA LEU A 176 -5.61 -6.14 -10.15
C LEU A 176 -4.58 -5.00 -10.06
N THR A 177 -3.64 -5.08 -9.13
CA THR A 177 -2.58 -4.08 -8.96
C THR A 177 -1.26 -4.65 -9.51
N PRO A 178 -0.45 -3.89 -10.26
CA PRO A 178 0.77 -4.39 -10.90
C PRO A 178 1.92 -4.55 -9.88
N ILE A 179 1.76 -5.47 -8.92
CA ILE A 179 2.75 -5.76 -7.89
C ILE A 179 3.72 -6.84 -8.38
N VAL A 180 3.16 -7.95 -8.88
CA VAL A 180 3.91 -9.14 -9.30
C VAL A 180 4.29 -9.07 -10.77
N TYR A 181 3.58 -8.30 -11.57
CA TYR A 181 3.77 -8.11 -12.99
C TYR A 181 3.93 -6.63 -13.33
N ALA A 182 4.64 -6.32 -14.40
CA ALA A 182 4.82 -4.95 -14.83
C ALA A 182 3.57 -4.42 -15.55
N ILE A 183 3.20 -3.18 -15.29
CA ILE A 183 2.05 -2.52 -15.93
C ILE A 183 2.23 -2.44 -17.44
N GLY A 184 3.47 -2.37 -17.94
CA GLY A 184 3.79 -2.40 -19.37
C GLY A 184 3.36 -3.69 -20.06
N VAL A 185 3.44 -4.83 -19.37
CA VAL A 185 2.96 -6.12 -19.89
C VAL A 185 1.43 -6.11 -20.07
N VAL A 186 0.70 -5.50 -19.14
CA VAL A 186 -0.75 -5.35 -19.26
C VAL A 186 -1.10 -4.46 -20.45
N HIS A 187 -0.41 -3.33 -20.58
CA HIS A 187 -0.59 -2.40 -21.71
C HIS A 187 -0.33 -3.10 -23.04
N ALA A 188 0.80 -3.79 -23.19
CA ALA A 188 1.16 -4.50 -24.40
C ALA A 188 0.10 -5.56 -24.77
N LYS A 189 -0.31 -6.40 -23.81
CA LYS A 189 -1.31 -7.45 -24.06
C LYS A 189 -2.69 -6.88 -24.40
N VAL A 190 -3.14 -5.84 -23.71
CA VAL A 190 -4.45 -5.21 -23.97
C VAL A 190 -4.47 -4.48 -25.30
N VAL A 191 -3.41 -3.76 -25.64
CA VAL A 191 -3.36 -2.96 -26.88
C VAL A 191 -3.07 -3.83 -28.11
N LEU A 192 -2.16 -4.83 -28.00
CA LEU A 192 -1.76 -5.68 -29.13
C LEU A 192 -2.80 -6.74 -29.51
N HIS A 193 -3.66 -7.17 -28.58
CA HIS A 193 -4.65 -8.26 -28.82
C HIS A 193 -6.06 -7.75 -29.11
N SER A 194 -6.21 -6.56 -29.69
CA SER A 194 -7.49 -5.99 -30.16
C SER A 194 -8.56 -5.86 -29.07
N HIS A 195 -8.17 -5.86 -27.81
CA HIS A 195 -9.11 -5.55 -26.74
C HIS A 195 -9.43 -4.04 -26.74
N PRO A 196 -10.68 -3.67 -26.42
CA PRO A 196 -11.06 -2.27 -26.50
C PRO A 196 -10.19 -1.44 -25.54
N MET A 197 -9.70 -0.29 -25.99
CA MET A 197 -8.96 0.72 -25.21
C MET A 197 -9.67 1.05 -23.88
N LEU A 198 -10.95 0.73 -23.78
CA LEU A 198 -11.76 0.84 -22.59
C LEU A 198 -11.19 0.03 -21.42
N LEU A 199 -10.72 -1.21 -21.63
CA LEU A 199 -10.15 -2.05 -20.57
C LEU A 199 -8.88 -1.42 -19.98
N TRP A 200 -8.04 -0.83 -20.83
CA TRP A 200 -6.87 -0.09 -20.36
C TRP A 200 -7.27 1.14 -19.53
N ARG A 201 -8.26 1.91 -19.98
CA ARG A 201 -8.76 3.06 -19.23
C ARG A 201 -9.36 2.67 -17.89
N VAL A 202 -10.15 1.59 -17.85
CA VAL A 202 -10.72 1.05 -16.61
C VAL A 202 -9.61 0.58 -15.66
N TYR A 203 -8.57 -0.08 -16.18
CA TYR A 203 -7.43 -0.49 -15.37
C TYR A 203 -6.70 0.71 -14.74
N LEU A 204 -6.57 1.80 -15.47
CA LEU A 204 -5.96 3.04 -14.98
C LEU A 204 -6.83 3.81 -13.96
N LEU A 205 -8.10 3.45 -13.76
CA LEU A 205 -8.91 3.98 -12.65
C LEU A 205 -8.47 3.42 -11.29
N ASN A 206 -7.65 2.36 -11.27
CA ASN A 206 -7.11 1.81 -10.03
C ASN A 206 -6.02 2.75 -9.45
N PRO A 207 -6.26 3.46 -8.33
CA PRO A 207 -5.28 4.37 -7.75
C PRO A 207 -4.01 3.64 -7.32
N MET A 208 -4.16 2.40 -6.81
CA MET A 208 -3.03 1.58 -6.37
C MET A 208 -2.11 1.19 -7.52
N ALA A 209 -2.62 1.09 -8.76
CA ALA A 209 -1.78 0.83 -9.93
C ALA A 209 -0.80 1.98 -10.18
N TRP A 210 -1.23 3.23 -10.04
CA TRP A 210 -0.35 4.41 -10.16
C TRP A 210 0.64 4.50 -9.02
N ILE A 211 0.17 4.30 -7.79
CA ILE A 211 0.98 4.38 -6.57
C ILE A 211 2.10 3.33 -6.62
N VAL A 212 1.76 2.05 -6.83
CA VAL A 212 2.73 0.95 -6.93
C VAL A 212 3.73 1.18 -8.05
N SER A 213 3.25 1.57 -9.24
CA SER A 213 4.13 1.89 -10.36
C SER A 213 5.06 3.07 -10.07
N GLY A 214 4.61 4.05 -9.27
CA GLY A 214 5.44 5.16 -8.79
C GLY A 214 6.61 4.67 -7.93
N PHE A 215 6.36 3.78 -6.97
CA PHE A 215 7.39 3.17 -6.14
C PHE A 215 8.33 2.28 -6.95
N GLN A 216 7.80 1.46 -7.85
CA GLN A 216 8.60 0.61 -8.73
C GLN A 216 9.52 1.47 -9.61
N THR A 217 9.00 2.51 -10.27
CA THR A 217 9.81 3.39 -11.13
C THR A 217 10.84 4.19 -10.34
N ALA A 218 10.55 4.52 -9.07
CA ALA A 218 11.48 5.25 -8.20
C ALA A 218 12.66 4.39 -7.72
N LEU A 219 12.46 3.07 -7.52
CA LEU A 219 13.42 2.21 -6.84
C LEU A 219 13.99 1.10 -7.71
N TYR A 220 13.34 0.76 -8.83
CA TYR A 220 13.76 -0.31 -9.73
C TYR A 220 14.32 0.24 -11.03
N HIS A 221 15.46 -0.28 -11.46
CA HIS A 221 16.04 -0.04 -12.77
C HIS A 221 16.49 -1.37 -13.38
N SER A 222 16.09 -1.58 -14.65
CA SER A 222 16.67 -2.62 -15.49
C SER A 222 17.21 -1.96 -16.76
N SER A 223 18.29 -2.51 -17.31
CA SER A 223 18.78 -2.14 -18.64
C SER A 223 17.72 -2.39 -19.72
N ASP A 224 16.82 -3.34 -19.47
CA ASP A 224 15.69 -3.71 -20.33
C ASP A 224 14.38 -3.00 -19.92
N ALA A 225 14.48 -1.92 -19.19
CA ALA A 225 13.37 -1.23 -18.54
C ALA A 225 12.27 -0.73 -19.53
N HIS A 226 12.56 -0.64 -20.81
CA HIS A 226 11.55 -0.26 -21.81
C HIS A 226 10.41 -1.27 -21.95
N ASP A 227 10.66 -2.56 -21.66
CA ASP A 227 9.66 -3.62 -21.79
C ASP A 227 8.90 -3.92 -20.48
N VAL A 228 9.47 -3.55 -19.33
CA VAL A 228 8.97 -3.99 -18.01
C VAL A 228 8.23 -2.89 -17.26
N LEU A 229 8.60 -1.63 -17.42
CA LEU A 229 8.00 -0.49 -16.73
C LEU A 229 6.89 0.18 -17.57
N ILE A 230 6.16 1.10 -16.93
CA ILE A 230 5.07 1.84 -17.56
C ILE A 230 5.58 2.49 -18.86
N PRO A 231 4.85 2.41 -19.97
CA PRO A 231 5.16 3.11 -21.20
C PRO A 231 4.91 4.64 -21.07
N LEU A 232 5.01 5.15 -19.87
CA LEU A 232 4.80 6.54 -19.51
C LEU A 232 6.12 7.15 -19.07
N SER A 233 6.44 8.35 -19.58
CA SER A 233 7.58 9.10 -19.06
C SER A 233 7.39 9.42 -17.58
N ALA A 234 8.49 9.58 -16.82
CA ALA A 234 8.45 9.90 -15.39
C ALA A 234 7.58 11.14 -15.08
N GLY A 235 7.56 12.14 -15.99
CA GLY A 235 6.68 13.31 -15.85
C GLY A 235 5.20 12.98 -15.97
N LYS A 236 4.80 12.10 -16.88
CA LYS A 236 3.40 11.64 -17.00
C LYS A 236 2.99 10.81 -15.80
N LEU A 237 3.90 9.99 -15.27
CA LEU A 237 3.65 9.22 -14.06
C LEU A 237 3.46 10.14 -12.85
N ALA A 238 4.31 11.16 -12.71
CA ALA A 238 4.16 12.17 -11.65
C ALA A 238 2.85 12.95 -11.76
N ALA A 239 2.45 13.34 -12.96
CA ALA A 239 1.16 13.98 -13.19
C ALA A 239 -0.01 13.07 -12.80
N GLY A 240 0.03 11.79 -13.17
CA GLY A 240 -0.96 10.78 -12.76
C GLY A 240 -1.02 10.60 -11.24
N LEU A 241 0.14 10.50 -10.58
CA LEU A 241 0.23 10.47 -9.11
C LEU A 241 -0.33 11.74 -8.46
N GLY A 242 -0.09 12.91 -9.07
CA GLY A 242 -0.69 14.18 -8.63
C GLY A 242 -2.22 14.17 -8.72
N VAL A 243 -2.77 13.62 -9.81
CA VAL A 243 -4.23 13.44 -9.95
C VAL A 243 -4.76 12.47 -8.90
N VAL A 244 -4.07 11.34 -8.68
CA VAL A 244 -4.45 10.37 -7.64
C VAL A 244 -4.40 11.02 -6.25
N ALA A 245 -3.37 11.79 -5.93
CA ALA A 245 -3.25 12.49 -4.66
C ALA A 245 -4.37 13.53 -4.46
N ALA A 246 -4.69 14.32 -5.49
CA ALA A 246 -5.77 15.30 -5.46
C ALA A 246 -7.14 14.62 -5.27
N ALA A 247 -7.43 13.58 -6.06
CA ALA A 247 -8.65 12.80 -5.93
C ALA A 247 -8.77 12.14 -4.55
N SER A 248 -7.66 11.60 -4.02
CA SER A 248 -7.59 11.02 -2.68
C SER A 248 -7.80 12.06 -1.58
N GLY A 249 -7.31 13.29 -1.76
CA GLY A 249 -7.56 14.40 -0.84
C GLY A 249 -9.04 14.80 -0.80
N LEU A 250 -9.70 14.86 -1.96
CA LEU A 250 -11.15 15.10 -2.04
C LEU A 250 -11.95 13.96 -1.41
N LEU A 251 -11.55 12.71 -1.70
CA LEU A 251 -12.16 11.53 -1.09
C LEU A 251 -11.98 11.55 0.43
N LEU A 252 -10.80 11.89 0.93
CA LEU A 252 -10.51 12.03 2.36
C LEU A 252 -11.42 13.06 3.02
N TYR A 253 -11.60 14.22 2.40
CA TYR A 253 -12.52 15.23 2.90
C TYR A 253 -13.95 14.69 3.01
N GLY A 254 -14.44 13.99 1.99
CA GLY A 254 -15.77 13.38 1.99
C GLY A 254 -15.91 12.29 3.04
N THR A 255 -14.96 11.37 3.11
CA THR A 255 -14.99 10.23 4.04
C THR A 255 -14.82 10.66 5.50
N TRP A 256 -14.00 11.68 5.76
CA TRP A 256 -13.87 12.29 7.08
C TRP A 256 -15.19 12.93 7.52
N ARG A 257 -15.90 13.65 6.63
CA ARG A 257 -17.22 14.19 6.90
C ARG A 257 -18.24 13.10 7.26
N VAL A 258 -18.24 12.01 6.51
CA VAL A 258 -19.12 10.84 6.77
C VAL A 258 -18.77 10.21 8.13
N PHE A 259 -17.48 9.97 8.38
CA PHE A 259 -17.02 9.41 9.66
C PHE A 259 -17.44 10.29 10.84
N PHE A 260 -17.23 11.61 10.73
CA PHE A 260 -17.59 12.56 11.78
C PHE A 260 -19.10 12.59 12.02
N GLY A 261 -19.91 12.58 10.95
CA GLY A 261 -21.37 12.53 11.06
C GLY A 261 -21.89 11.27 11.74
N LEU A 262 -21.30 10.10 11.42
CA LEU A 262 -21.69 8.81 12.01
C LEU A 262 -21.10 8.59 13.40
N SER A 263 -20.02 9.30 13.74
CA SER A 263 -19.31 9.07 15.01
C SER A 263 -20.19 9.33 16.24
N GLY A 264 -21.23 10.16 16.16
CA GLY A 264 -22.22 10.38 17.22
C GLY A 264 -22.90 9.08 17.64
N ASP A 265 -23.31 8.28 16.69
CA ASP A 265 -24.14 7.09 16.87
C ASP A 265 -23.32 5.83 17.25
N PHE A 266 -21.99 5.86 17.12
CA PHE A 266 -21.13 4.69 17.37
C PHE A 266 -21.29 4.09 18.78
N ALA A 267 -21.62 4.90 19.78
CA ALA A 267 -21.80 4.41 21.14
C ALA A 267 -23.09 3.59 21.30
N GLU A 268 -24.09 3.83 20.46
CA GLU A 268 -25.37 3.12 20.45
C GLU A 268 -25.31 1.86 19.57
N GLU A 269 -24.56 1.90 18.48
CA GLU A 269 -24.44 0.79 17.52
C GLU A 269 -23.42 -0.31 17.97
N LEU A 270 -22.50 -0.01 18.89
CA LEU A 270 -21.51 -0.93 19.43
C LEU A 270 -22.04 -1.74 20.61
#